data_0059d5735339f03ab127a05345675e49
#
_entry.id   0059d5735339f03ab127a05345675e49
#
_cell.length_a   1.000
_cell.length_b   1.000
_cell.length_c   1.000
_cell.angle_alpha   90.00
_cell.angle_beta   90.00
_cell.angle_gamma   90.00
#
_symmetry.space_group_name_H-M   'P 1'
#
loop_
_entity.id
_entity.type
_entity.pdbx_description
1 polymer ?
#
loop_
_entity_poly.entity_id
_entity_poly.type
_entity_poly.pdbx_seq_one_letter_code
_entity_poly.pdbx_strand_id
1 'polypeptide(L)'
;EYAVGGIDSYDTDEMGTGYDYLALGHIHHGQFIHTGHHNVRYSGSPIPVSFDENYRHTVSIVEIAGHGEKPAVSEIEINPHRPLVTLPTSGVATWEVAKELLEKYPADIEAYIRLNVEVDDFLPAEANAEALLICEDKRCRFCVINSRRLKRSQREAKVMSVQEFKTEEPIEIAERYAEDLGINFDSDMKELFSEALAALKEEERM
;
A
#
# COMPACT_ATOMS: atom_id res chain seq x y z
N GLU A 1 11.00 7.00 15.08
CA GLU A 1 10.86 5.53 15.11
C GLU A 1 9.73 5.13 14.16
N TYR A 2 10.10 4.47 13.07
CA TYR A 2 9.11 3.86 12.19
C TYR A 2 9.30 2.34 12.28
N ALA A 3 8.46 1.67 13.06
CA ALA A 3 8.33 0.22 13.02
C ALA A 3 7.51 -0.15 11.78
N VAL A 4 8.14 -0.71 10.76
CA VAL A 4 7.46 -1.25 9.58
C VAL A 4 7.45 -2.77 9.71
N GLY A 5 6.25 -3.36 9.82
CA GLY A 5 6.05 -4.78 9.65
C GLY A 5 6.47 -5.69 10.81
N GLY A 6 6.48 -5.21 12.06
CA GLY A 6 6.73 -6.07 13.23
C GLY A 6 8.17 -6.56 13.39
N ILE A 7 9.11 -5.94 12.72
CA ILE A 7 10.55 -6.15 12.88
C ILE A 7 11.06 -5.09 13.87
N ASP A 8 11.80 -5.49 14.89
CA ASP A 8 12.44 -4.58 15.82
C ASP A 8 13.30 -3.57 15.07
N SER A 9 13.11 -2.27 15.36
CA SER A 9 13.99 -1.23 14.82
C SER A 9 15.33 -1.34 15.53
N TYR A 10 16.39 -1.54 14.76
CA TYR A 10 17.76 -1.47 15.31
C TYR A 10 18.18 0.00 15.43
N ASP A 11 18.79 0.36 16.57
CA ASP A 11 19.45 1.64 16.71
C ASP A 11 20.71 1.65 15.81
N THR A 12 21.00 2.80 15.22
CA THR A 12 22.22 2.98 14.42
C THR A 12 23.49 2.70 15.21
N ASP A 13 23.47 2.92 16.50
CA ASP A 13 24.59 2.62 17.42
C ASP A 13 24.83 1.11 17.59
N GLU A 14 23.82 0.28 17.37
CA GLU A 14 23.91 -1.19 17.40
C GLU A 14 24.58 -1.79 16.17
N MET A 15 24.65 -1.02 15.06
CA MET A 15 25.30 -1.46 13.82
C MET A 15 26.81 -1.57 13.94
N GLY A 16 27.39 -1.15 15.07
CA GLY A 16 28.82 -1.16 15.34
C GLY A 16 29.60 -0.08 14.60
N THR A 17 30.90 -0.12 14.76
CA THR A 17 31.86 0.82 14.15
C THR A 17 33.03 0.06 13.55
N GLY A 18 33.89 0.74 12.78
CA GLY A 18 35.10 0.15 12.24
C GLY A 18 34.99 -0.38 10.81
N TYR A 19 33.89 -0.07 10.12
CA TYR A 19 33.73 -0.29 8.68
C TYR A 19 33.91 1.01 7.91
N ASP A 20 34.51 0.95 6.74
CA ASP A 20 34.64 2.11 5.84
C ASP A 20 33.31 2.41 5.14
N TYR A 21 32.52 1.38 4.83
CA TYR A 21 31.18 1.51 4.26
C TYR A 21 30.28 0.35 4.70
N LEU A 22 29.02 0.67 5.05
CA LEU A 22 27.99 -0.32 5.37
C LEU A 22 26.82 -0.15 4.38
N ALA A 23 26.63 -1.17 3.54
CA ALA A 23 25.50 -1.26 2.64
C ALA A 23 24.31 -1.96 3.33
N LEU A 24 23.21 -1.26 3.46
CA LEU A 24 21.96 -1.77 4.02
C LEU A 24 20.99 -2.14 2.90
N GLY A 25 20.22 -3.20 3.13
CA GLY A 25 19.11 -3.65 2.28
C GLY A 25 17.76 -3.25 2.84
N HIS A 26 16.67 -3.92 2.39
CA HIS A 26 15.28 -3.77 2.84
C HIS A 26 14.58 -2.49 2.37
N ILE A 27 15.13 -1.32 2.55
CA ILE A 27 14.53 -0.06 2.08
C ILE A 27 14.80 0.11 0.59
N HIS A 28 13.72 0.22 -0.21
CA HIS A 28 13.80 0.27 -1.67
C HIS A 28 14.26 1.63 -2.21
N HIS A 29 14.11 2.71 -1.41
CA HIS A 29 14.65 4.02 -1.76
C HIS A 29 16.12 4.11 -1.33
N GLY A 30 17.03 4.28 -2.30
CA GLY A 30 18.45 4.46 -2.03
C GLY A 30 18.71 5.76 -1.26
N GLN A 31 19.24 5.66 -0.04
CA GLN A 31 19.44 6.83 0.83
C GLN A 31 20.46 6.57 1.94
N PHE A 32 21.18 7.62 2.35
CA PHE A 32 21.96 7.56 3.58
C PHE A 32 21.07 7.64 4.82
N ILE A 33 21.49 7.01 5.90
CA ILE A 33 20.82 7.20 7.18
C ILE A 33 21.16 8.60 7.73
N HIS A 34 20.14 9.30 8.27
CA HIS A 34 20.25 10.73 8.63
C HIS A 34 21.01 11.04 9.93
N THR A 35 21.56 10.06 10.61
CA THR A 35 22.14 10.19 11.96
C THR A 35 23.66 10.39 11.98
N GLY A 36 24.23 11.13 11.04
CA GLY A 36 25.66 11.46 11.05
C GLY A 36 26.60 10.41 10.45
N HIS A 37 26.08 9.28 10.05
CA HIS A 37 26.83 8.20 9.40
C HIS A 37 26.88 8.39 7.89
N HIS A 38 27.90 9.10 7.39
CA HIS A 38 28.09 9.35 5.95
C HIS A 38 28.54 8.11 5.16
N ASN A 39 28.77 7.00 5.84
CA ASN A 39 29.25 5.74 5.29
C ASN A 39 28.23 4.60 5.44
N VAL A 40 27.00 4.89 5.91
CA VAL A 40 25.92 3.91 6.04
C VAL A 40 24.77 4.29 5.12
N ARG A 41 24.44 3.40 4.18
CA ARG A 41 23.47 3.70 3.13
C ARG A 41 22.57 2.50 2.81
N TYR A 42 21.28 2.73 2.65
CA TYR A 42 20.40 1.81 1.98
C TYR A 42 20.68 1.83 0.48
N SER A 43 20.99 0.67 -0.10
CA SER A 43 21.33 0.55 -1.52
C SER A 43 20.13 0.87 -2.43
N GLY A 44 18.93 0.65 -1.93
CA GLY A 44 17.69 0.74 -2.70
C GLY A 44 17.43 -0.51 -3.53
N SER A 45 16.36 -0.48 -4.32
CA SER A 45 16.07 -1.48 -5.35
C SER A 45 16.42 -0.96 -6.73
N PRO A 46 17.03 -1.77 -7.62
CA PRO A 46 17.41 -1.32 -8.95
C PRO A 46 16.20 -1.11 -9.88
N ILE A 47 15.07 -1.72 -9.56
CA ILE A 47 13.81 -1.58 -10.30
C ILE A 47 12.66 -1.38 -9.31
N PRO A 48 11.54 -0.75 -9.72
CA PRO A 48 10.37 -0.61 -8.86
C PRO A 48 9.74 -1.97 -8.58
N VAL A 49 9.36 -2.18 -7.32
CA VAL A 49 8.63 -3.38 -6.86
C VAL A 49 7.21 -3.07 -6.42
N SER A 50 6.86 -1.79 -6.28
CA SER A 50 5.53 -1.31 -5.94
C SER A 50 5.13 -0.11 -6.79
N PHE A 51 3.84 -0.03 -7.14
CA PHE A 51 3.25 1.12 -7.84
C PHE A 51 3.28 2.42 -7.04
N ASP A 52 3.61 2.37 -5.76
CA ASP A 52 3.66 3.54 -4.88
C ASP A 52 5.09 4.13 -4.78
N GLU A 53 6.04 3.51 -5.44
CA GLU A 53 7.42 3.98 -5.53
C GLU A 53 7.55 5.05 -6.61
N ASN A 54 7.46 6.33 -6.21
CA ASN A 54 7.48 7.49 -7.10
C ASN A 54 8.85 8.18 -7.19
N TYR A 55 9.92 7.45 -6.91
CA TYR A 55 11.31 7.91 -6.93
C TYR A 55 12.11 7.16 -8.00
N ARG A 56 13.30 7.70 -8.32
CA ARG A 56 14.21 7.07 -9.28
C ARG A 56 14.86 5.83 -8.66
N HIS A 57 14.89 4.75 -9.42
CA HIS A 57 15.59 3.53 -9.06
C HIS A 57 17.03 3.58 -9.56
N THR A 58 17.97 3.28 -8.66
CA THR A 58 19.39 3.42 -8.92
C THR A 58 20.16 2.24 -8.37
N VAL A 59 21.36 2.03 -8.90
CA VAL A 59 22.42 1.27 -8.24
C VAL A 59 23.50 2.23 -7.77
N SER A 60 24.15 1.91 -6.65
CA SER A 60 25.21 2.73 -6.08
C SER A 60 26.58 2.16 -6.44
N ILE A 61 27.47 3.01 -6.97
CA ILE A 61 28.91 2.72 -7.07
C ILE A 61 29.58 3.37 -5.87
N VAL A 62 30.36 2.59 -5.14
CA VAL A 62 31.06 3.04 -3.94
C VAL A 62 32.55 2.89 -4.16
N GLU A 63 33.27 4.00 -4.07
CA GLU A 63 34.72 4.04 -4.21
C GLU A 63 35.33 4.36 -2.83
N ILE A 64 36.25 3.51 -2.38
CA ILE A 64 36.95 3.65 -1.09
C ILE A 64 38.45 3.79 -1.39
N ALA A 65 39.02 4.97 -1.16
CA ALA A 65 40.41 5.25 -1.45
C ALA A 65 41.39 4.59 -0.45
N GLY A 66 40.93 4.36 0.78
CA GLY A 66 41.74 3.72 1.82
C GLY A 66 40.94 3.57 3.11
N HIS A 67 41.49 2.80 4.06
CA HIS A 67 40.88 2.59 5.35
C HIS A 67 40.77 3.92 6.14
N GLY A 68 39.58 4.22 6.65
CA GLY A 68 39.28 5.45 7.36
C GLY A 68 38.97 6.66 6.44
N GLU A 69 39.06 6.50 5.13
CA GLU A 69 38.69 7.53 4.17
C GLU A 69 37.18 7.56 3.93
N LYS A 70 36.64 8.76 3.70
CA LYS A 70 35.23 8.92 3.38
C LYS A 70 34.92 8.29 2.01
N PRO A 71 33.97 7.33 1.93
CA PRO A 71 33.60 6.72 0.65
C PRO A 71 32.94 7.76 -0.28
N ALA A 72 33.31 7.72 -1.56
CA ALA A 72 32.61 8.44 -2.62
C ALA A 72 31.48 7.54 -3.17
N VAL A 73 30.24 8.03 -3.15
CA VAL A 73 29.09 7.30 -3.64
C VAL A 73 28.50 8.03 -4.84
N SER A 74 28.37 7.32 -5.96
CA SER A 74 27.67 7.78 -7.16
C SER A 74 26.50 6.84 -7.48
N GLU A 75 25.46 7.38 -8.09
CA GLU A 75 24.24 6.64 -8.45
C GLU A 75 24.14 6.54 -9.97
N ILE A 76 23.81 5.33 -10.43
CA ILE A 76 23.45 5.08 -11.83
C ILE A 76 21.96 4.75 -11.88
N GLU A 77 21.19 5.56 -12.59
CA GLU A 77 19.76 5.34 -12.79
C GLU A 77 19.53 4.11 -13.69
N ILE A 78 18.60 3.26 -13.25
CA ILE A 78 18.18 2.09 -14.00
C ILE A 78 16.75 2.31 -14.51
N ASN A 79 16.61 2.34 -15.83
CA ASN A 79 15.32 2.40 -16.47
C ASN A 79 14.74 0.98 -16.60
N PRO A 80 13.63 0.63 -15.96
CA PRO A 80 13.06 -0.69 -16.07
C PRO A 80 12.54 -0.94 -17.50
N HIS A 81 12.82 -2.12 -18.04
CA HIS A 81 12.32 -2.51 -19.36
C HIS A 81 10.78 -2.48 -19.43
N ARG A 82 10.13 -2.82 -18.33
CA ARG A 82 8.68 -2.78 -18.17
C ARG A 82 8.31 -1.92 -16.97
N PRO A 83 8.02 -0.62 -17.18
CA PRO A 83 7.68 0.30 -16.10
C PRO A 83 6.33 -0.05 -15.46
N LEU A 84 6.16 0.39 -14.20
CA LEU A 84 4.88 0.38 -13.50
C LEU A 84 4.10 1.65 -13.88
N VAL A 85 2.92 1.47 -14.44
CA VAL A 85 2.05 2.57 -14.90
C VAL A 85 0.72 2.52 -14.17
N THR A 86 0.32 3.64 -13.61
CA THR A 86 -1.01 3.78 -12.99
C THR A 86 -1.92 4.59 -13.91
N LEU A 87 -3.14 4.11 -14.13
CA LEU A 87 -4.18 4.81 -14.88
C LEU A 87 -5.39 5.09 -13.99
N PRO A 88 -5.89 6.34 -13.97
CA PRO A 88 -5.29 7.52 -14.59
C PRO A 88 -3.93 7.86 -13.99
N THR A 89 -3.12 8.65 -14.69
CA THR A 89 -1.78 9.05 -14.24
C THR A 89 -1.78 9.95 -13.01
N SER A 90 -2.97 10.47 -12.64
CA SER A 90 -3.18 11.23 -11.41
C SER A 90 -4.61 11.04 -10.92
N GLY A 91 -4.79 10.95 -9.60
CA GLY A 91 -6.10 10.79 -8.97
C GLY A 91 -6.72 9.41 -9.18
N VAL A 92 -8.04 9.39 -9.27
CA VAL A 92 -8.88 8.20 -9.47
C VAL A 92 -9.92 8.49 -10.55
N ALA A 93 -10.47 7.44 -11.16
CA ALA A 93 -11.53 7.56 -12.18
C ALA A 93 -12.64 6.55 -11.90
N THR A 94 -13.83 6.73 -12.47
CA THR A 94 -14.84 5.68 -12.47
C THR A 94 -14.35 4.46 -13.25
N TRP A 95 -14.99 3.31 -13.04
CA TRP A 95 -14.62 2.09 -13.77
C TRP A 95 -14.66 2.27 -15.29
N GLU A 96 -15.72 2.91 -15.80
CA GLU A 96 -15.92 3.15 -17.23
C GLU A 96 -14.76 3.97 -17.82
N VAL A 97 -14.36 5.03 -17.12
CA VAL A 97 -13.25 5.89 -17.57
C VAL A 97 -11.92 5.16 -17.45
N ALA A 98 -11.69 4.40 -16.38
CA ALA A 98 -10.46 3.61 -16.22
C ALA A 98 -10.33 2.52 -17.30
N LYS A 99 -11.45 1.88 -17.65
CA LYS A 99 -11.53 0.91 -18.74
C LYS A 99 -11.20 1.55 -20.09
N GLU A 100 -11.79 2.70 -20.40
CA GLU A 100 -11.50 3.47 -21.62
C GLU A 100 -10.01 3.88 -21.71
N LEU A 101 -9.41 4.30 -20.58
CA LEU A 101 -7.97 4.60 -20.54
C LEU A 101 -7.11 3.36 -20.81
N LEU A 102 -7.51 2.21 -20.30
CA LEU A 102 -6.81 0.95 -20.55
C LEU A 102 -6.97 0.49 -22.01
N GLU A 103 -8.15 0.65 -22.60
CA GLU A 103 -8.40 0.38 -24.03
C GLU A 103 -7.53 1.26 -24.93
N LYS A 104 -7.40 2.55 -24.60
CA LYS A 104 -6.57 3.53 -25.33
C LYS A 104 -5.06 3.37 -25.07
N TYR A 105 -4.66 2.58 -24.07
CA TYR A 105 -3.25 2.38 -23.80
C TYR A 105 -2.57 1.72 -25.02
N PRO A 106 -1.39 2.23 -25.48
CA PRO A 106 -0.75 1.73 -26.69
C PRO A 106 -0.46 0.22 -26.61
N ALA A 107 -0.77 -0.50 -27.69
CA ALA A 107 -0.62 -1.95 -27.72
C ALA A 107 0.84 -2.43 -27.77
N ASP A 108 1.75 -1.59 -28.26
CA ASP A 108 3.18 -1.87 -28.46
C ASP A 108 4.06 -1.46 -27.27
N ILE A 109 3.51 -0.80 -26.25
CA ILE A 109 4.27 -0.38 -25.07
C ILE A 109 4.20 -1.44 -23.99
N GLU A 110 5.38 -1.88 -23.55
CA GLU A 110 5.50 -2.79 -22.41
C GLU A 110 5.35 -2.02 -21.09
N ALA A 111 4.42 -2.46 -20.25
CA ALA A 111 4.21 -1.92 -18.91
C ALA A 111 3.51 -2.93 -18.01
N TYR A 112 3.63 -2.75 -16.71
CA TYR A 112 2.69 -3.31 -15.73
C TYR A 112 1.69 -2.22 -15.37
N ILE A 113 0.38 -2.53 -15.41
CA ILE A 113 -0.67 -1.52 -15.26
C ILE A 113 -1.48 -1.76 -13.99
N ARG A 114 -1.59 -0.70 -13.20
CA ARG A 114 -2.56 -0.55 -12.11
C ARG A 114 -3.65 0.43 -12.54
N LEU A 115 -4.90 0.09 -12.24
CA LEU A 115 -6.03 1.02 -12.39
C LEU A 115 -6.39 1.59 -11.01
N ASN A 116 -6.48 2.92 -10.89
CA ASN A 116 -7.00 3.59 -9.71
C ASN A 116 -8.46 3.97 -9.96
N VAL A 117 -9.37 3.26 -9.30
CA VAL A 117 -10.82 3.37 -9.55
C VAL A 117 -11.54 3.87 -8.31
N GLU A 118 -12.40 4.88 -8.48
CA GLU A 118 -13.35 5.26 -7.45
C GLU A 118 -14.68 4.52 -7.65
N VAL A 119 -15.26 4.09 -6.55
CA VAL A 119 -16.52 3.35 -6.52
C VAL A 119 -17.44 3.94 -5.45
N ASP A 120 -18.75 3.95 -5.71
CA ASP A 120 -19.73 4.31 -4.70
C ASP A 120 -19.83 3.22 -3.63
N ASP A 121 -20.05 1.98 -4.05
CA ASP A 121 -20.17 0.82 -3.17
C ASP A 121 -19.15 -0.27 -3.52
N PHE A 122 -19.29 -0.91 -4.68
CA PHE A 122 -18.46 -2.02 -5.12
C PHE A 122 -18.04 -1.88 -6.57
N LEU A 123 -16.88 -2.45 -6.87
CA LEU A 123 -16.42 -2.64 -8.23
C LEU A 123 -17.29 -3.71 -8.92
N PRO A 124 -17.60 -3.60 -10.24
CA PRO A 124 -18.27 -4.66 -10.97
C PRO A 124 -17.53 -6.01 -10.83
N ALA A 125 -18.27 -7.09 -10.66
CA ALA A 125 -17.68 -8.41 -10.41
C ALA A 125 -16.72 -8.85 -11.54
N GLU A 126 -17.03 -8.45 -12.78
CA GLU A 126 -16.28 -8.79 -13.99
C GLU A 126 -15.09 -7.84 -14.27
N ALA A 127 -14.92 -6.77 -13.49
CA ALA A 127 -13.93 -5.71 -13.79
C ALA A 127 -12.50 -6.25 -13.99
N ASN A 128 -12.05 -7.18 -13.16
CA ASN A 128 -10.73 -7.80 -13.32
C ASN A 128 -10.63 -8.63 -14.61
N ALA A 129 -11.68 -9.38 -14.95
CA ALA A 129 -11.70 -10.20 -16.17
C ALA A 129 -11.73 -9.32 -17.43
N GLU A 130 -12.49 -8.23 -17.42
CA GLU A 130 -12.51 -7.25 -18.51
C GLU A 130 -11.16 -6.58 -18.70
N ALA A 131 -10.50 -6.15 -17.59
CA ALA A 131 -9.18 -5.54 -17.66
C ALA A 131 -8.12 -6.51 -18.22
N LEU A 132 -8.16 -7.78 -17.84
CA LEU A 132 -7.29 -8.81 -18.39
C LEU A 132 -7.52 -9.00 -19.88
N LEU A 133 -8.78 -9.09 -20.31
CA LEU A 133 -9.16 -9.27 -21.71
C LEU A 133 -8.69 -8.10 -22.59
N ILE A 134 -8.82 -6.87 -22.12
CA ILE A 134 -8.34 -5.67 -22.84
C ILE A 134 -6.82 -5.72 -23.05
N CYS A 135 -6.08 -6.34 -22.14
CA CYS A 135 -4.62 -6.43 -22.22
C CYS A 135 -4.12 -7.65 -22.99
N GLU A 136 -4.99 -8.61 -23.39
CA GLU A 136 -4.60 -9.89 -23.97
C GLU A 136 -3.76 -9.72 -25.25
N ASP A 137 -4.17 -8.79 -26.13
CA ASP A 137 -3.49 -8.50 -27.40
C ASP A 137 -2.47 -7.35 -27.29
N LYS A 138 -2.16 -6.89 -26.07
CA LYS A 138 -1.22 -5.79 -25.82
C LYS A 138 0.07 -6.31 -25.21
N ARG A 139 1.15 -5.53 -25.35
CA ARG A 139 2.42 -5.81 -24.69
C ARG A 139 2.43 -5.44 -23.21
N CYS A 140 1.48 -4.62 -22.77
CA CYS A 140 1.29 -4.33 -21.35
C CYS A 140 0.63 -5.51 -20.61
N ARG A 141 0.77 -5.52 -19.29
CA ARG A 141 0.15 -6.51 -18.41
C ARG A 141 -0.65 -5.80 -17.33
N PHE A 142 -1.93 -6.09 -17.28
CA PHE A 142 -2.76 -5.66 -16.15
C PHE A 142 -2.36 -6.41 -14.88
N CYS A 143 -2.23 -5.68 -13.76
CA CYS A 143 -1.84 -6.22 -12.48
C CYS A 143 -2.94 -6.15 -11.43
N VAL A 144 -3.55 -4.97 -11.24
CA VAL A 144 -4.47 -4.75 -10.13
C VAL A 144 -5.38 -3.55 -10.36
N ILE A 145 -6.59 -3.64 -9.82
CA ILE A 145 -7.46 -2.49 -9.59
C ILE A 145 -7.34 -2.07 -8.13
N ASN A 146 -6.87 -0.86 -7.91
CA ASN A 146 -6.88 -0.21 -6.61
C ASN A 146 -8.16 0.61 -6.50
N SER A 147 -9.17 0.05 -5.82
CA SER A 147 -10.47 0.72 -5.67
C SER A 147 -10.51 1.57 -4.39
N ARG A 148 -11.02 2.79 -4.54
CA ARG A 148 -11.27 3.70 -3.43
C ARG A 148 -12.75 4.05 -3.38
N ARG A 149 -13.39 3.84 -2.25
CA ARG A 149 -14.76 4.31 -2.06
C ARG A 149 -14.79 5.85 -2.00
N LEU A 150 -15.72 6.44 -2.75
CA LEU A 150 -16.08 7.83 -2.53
C LEU A 150 -16.51 7.97 -1.07
N LYS A 151 -15.85 8.87 -0.32
CA LYS A 151 -16.38 9.24 0.99
C LYS A 151 -17.77 9.82 0.71
N ARG A 152 -18.83 9.03 1.00
CA ARG A 152 -20.17 9.63 1.16
C ARG A 152 -19.96 10.86 2.01
N SER A 153 -20.42 12.02 1.52
CA SER A 153 -20.34 13.30 2.22
C SER A 153 -20.63 13.01 3.69
N GLN A 154 -19.71 13.39 4.58
CA GLN A 154 -19.83 13.22 6.01
C GLN A 154 -21.23 13.70 6.45
N ARG A 155 -22.24 12.81 6.48
CA ARG A 155 -23.19 12.89 7.56
C ARG A 155 -22.32 12.77 8.78
N GLU A 156 -22.38 13.77 9.62
CA GLU A 156 -21.63 13.89 10.87
C GLU A 156 -21.62 12.54 11.58
N ALA A 157 -20.68 11.67 11.20
CA ALA A 157 -20.39 10.48 11.97
C ALA A 157 -19.92 11.04 13.31
N LYS A 158 -20.76 10.95 14.32
CA LYS A 158 -20.43 11.32 15.67
C LYS A 158 -19.22 10.49 16.04
N VAL A 159 -18.04 11.14 15.94
CA VAL A 159 -16.76 10.48 16.24
C VAL A 159 -16.82 10.14 17.72
N MET A 160 -17.10 8.88 18.01
CA MET A 160 -17.03 8.37 19.38
C MET A 160 -15.59 8.38 19.87
N SER A 161 -15.41 8.81 21.10
CA SER A 161 -14.13 8.64 21.78
C SER A 161 -13.87 7.13 22.03
N VAL A 162 -12.60 6.74 22.12
CA VAL A 162 -12.21 5.35 22.44
C VAL A 162 -12.82 4.88 23.78
N GLN A 163 -13.10 5.83 24.69
CA GLN A 163 -13.73 5.54 25.99
C GLN A 163 -15.21 5.24 25.83
N GLU A 164 -15.94 5.99 25.03
CA GLU A 164 -17.37 5.73 24.73
C GLU A 164 -17.52 4.38 24.01
N PHE A 165 -16.65 4.07 23.03
CA PHE A 165 -16.64 2.81 22.31
C PHE A 165 -16.45 1.59 23.24
N LYS A 166 -15.64 1.71 24.30
CA LYS A 166 -15.42 0.64 25.28
C LYS A 166 -16.56 0.41 26.25
N THR A 167 -17.46 1.37 26.36
CA THR A 167 -18.61 1.31 27.31
C THR A 167 -19.94 0.99 26.65
N GLU A 168 -20.03 1.06 25.32
CA GLU A 168 -21.24 0.69 24.58
C GLU A 168 -21.38 -0.84 24.45
N GLU A 169 -22.61 -1.31 24.43
CA GLU A 169 -22.89 -2.73 24.16
C GLU A 169 -22.56 -3.06 22.70
N PRO A 170 -21.91 -4.21 22.44
CA PRO A 170 -21.51 -4.59 21.07
C PRO A 170 -22.65 -4.59 20.06
N ILE A 171 -23.87 -4.89 20.49
CA ILE A 171 -25.06 -4.91 19.61
C ILE A 171 -25.46 -3.49 19.18
N GLU A 172 -25.34 -2.50 20.05
CA GLU A 172 -25.63 -1.09 19.73
C GLU A 172 -24.62 -0.54 18.71
N ILE A 173 -23.36 -0.96 18.84
CA ILE A 173 -22.30 -0.63 17.86
C ILE A 173 -22.64 -1.25 16.51
N ALA A 174 -23.07 -2.50 16.47
CA ALA A 174 -23.43 -3.19 15.24
C ALA A 174 -24.67 -2.57 14.56
N GLU A 175 -25.70 -2.20 15.33
CA GLU A 175 -26.88 -1.51 14.82
C GLU A 175 -26.52 -0.19 14.15
N ARG A 176 -25.75 0.63 14.84
CA ARG A 176 -25.30 1.93 14.31
C ARG A 176 -24.44 1.78 13.07
N TYR A 177 -23.52 0.79 13.06
CA TYR A 177 -22.70 0.51 11.89
C TYR A 177 -23.54 0.06 10.68
N ALA A 178 -24.56 -0.76 10.90
CA ALA A 178 -25.49 -1.17 9.88
C ALA A 178 -26.32 0.02 9.35
N GLU A 179 -26.78 0.92 10.25
CA GLU A 179 -27.49 2.15 9.89
C GLU A 179 -26.61 3.08 9.04
N ASP A 180 -25.33 3.25 9.42
CA ASP A 180 -24.36 4.05 8.66
C ASP A 180 -24.10 3.49 7.26
N LEU A 181 -24.17 2.18 7.11
CA LEU A 181 -24.03 1.49 5.81
C LEU A 181 -25.35 1.42 5.02
N GLY A 182 -26.49 1.83 5.63
CA GLY A 182 -27.83 1.70 5.04
C GLY A 182 -28.31 0.25 4.96
N ILE A 183 -27.77 -0.63 5.81
CA ILE A 183 -28.16 -2.03 5.94
C ILE A 183 -29.30 -2.12 6.96
N ASN A 184 -30.39 -2.82 6.61
CA ASN A 184 -31.47 -3.10 7.56
C ASN A 184 -31.02 -4.18 8.54
N PHE A 185 -30.73 -3.79 9.78
CA PHE A 185 -30.35 -4.71 10.86
C PHE A 185 -31.63 -5.27 11.52
N ASP A 186 -32.20 -6.28 10.89
CA ASP A 186 -33.47 -6.90 11.29
C ASP A 186 -33.34 -7.82 12.51
N SER A 187 -34.47 -8.39 12.94
CA SER A 187 -34.53 -9.26 14.12
C SER A 187 -33.66 -10.50 13.99
N ASP A 188 -33.59 -11.07 12.79
CA ASP A 188 -32.84 -12.31 12.54
C ASP A 188 -31.34 -12.07 12.62
N MET A 189 -30.87 -10.92 12.09
CA MET A 189 -29.48 -10.49 12.20
C MET A 189 -29.09 -10.18 13.65
N LYS A 190 -30.01 -9.58 14.45
CA LYS A 190 -29.78 -9.32 15.88
C LYS A 190 -29.67 -10.60 16.69
N GLU A 191 -30.49 -11.59 16.39
CA GLU A 191 -30.45 -12.90 17.05
C GLU A 191 -29.13 -13.61 16.75
N LEU A 192 -28.73 -13.67 15.49
CA LEU A 192 -27.48 -14.28 15.03
C LEU A 192 -26.22 -13.60 15.62
N PHE A 193 -26.24 -12.28 15.70
CA PHE A 193 -25.17 -11.51 16.31
C PHE A 193 -25.07 -11.77 17.83
N SER A 194 -26.24 -11.87 18.50
CA SER A 194 -26.30 -12.17 19.94
C SER A 194 -25.81 -13.59 20.25
N GLU A 195 -26.13 -14.57 19.43
CA GLU A 195 -25.64 -15.94 19.54
C GLU A 195 -24.11 -16.00 19.38
N ALA A 196 -23.57 -15.30 18.38
CA ALA A 196 -22.12 -15.21 18.16
C ALA A 196 -21.39 -14.58 19.35
N LEU A 197 -21.95 -13.51 19.94
CA LEU A 197 -21.41 -12.89 21.14
C LEU A 197 -21.44 -13.81 22.36
N ALA A 198 -22.50 -14.61 22.50
CA ALA A 198 -22.62 -15.57 23.59
C ALA A 198 -21.56 -16.68 23.48
N ALA A 199 -21.34 -17.20 22.27
CA ALA A 199 -20.32 -18.22 21.99
C ALA A 199 -18.90 -17.71 22.31
N LEU A 200 -18.56 -16.47 21.92
CA LEU A 200 -17.26 -15.87 22.24
C LEU A 200 -17.03 -15.72 23.76
N LYS A 201 -18.08 -15.32 24.51
CA LYS A 201 -17.98 -15.19 25.98
C LYS A 201 -17.83 -16.54 26.70
N GLU A 202 -18.27 -17.64 26.10
CA GLU A 202 -18.04 -18.99 26.61
C GLU A 202 -16.62 -19.48 26.36
N GLU A 203 -16.05 -19.17 25.17
CA GLU A 203 -14.64 -19.49 24.84
C GLU A 203 -13.63 -18.74 25.73
N GLU A 204 -13.90 -17.49 26.08
CA GLU A 204 -13.04 -16.71 26.98
C GLU A 204 -13.05 -17.18 28.45
N ARG A 205 -14.00 -18.03 28.82
CA ARG A 205 -14.12 -18.57 30.18
C ARG A 205 -13.49 -19.96 30.37
N MET A 206 -13.04 -20.58 29.31
CA MET A 206 -12.34 -21.87 29.33
C MET A 206 -10.82 -21.69 29.32
#